data_9747a5f9df4ed3c20c6f114ab884fe02
#
_entry.id   9747a5f9df4ed3c20c6f114ab884fe02
#
_cell.length_a   1.000
_cell.length_b   1.000
_cell.length_c   1.000
_cell.angle_alpha   90.00
_cell.angle_beta   90.00
_cell.angle_gamma   90.00
#
_symmetry.space_group_name_H-M   'P 1'
#
loop_
_entity.id
_entity.type
_entity.pdbx_description
1 polymer ?
#
loop_
_entity_poly.entity_id
_entity_poly.type
_entity_poly.pdbx_seq_one_letter_code
_entity_poly.pdbx_strand_id
1 'polypeptide(L)'
;MKKRLIAHSRKIFAICGLLLLLDASRFLMGEPTPAAISAFNSYSKVVESRLAQQHRSPNPFLAATASDPKGEEARLRRGELIIEKLTSSTDVDYSRALLHHWRGTAFAPGAKAEDFARLMRDFNSYPQHFSPQVLQAKTLTQDGDHMQAWMRVRQRHVITVVMDTNYDITFGQSDMQHGYSISRSTRIAEVDAAGTSAERTLSASEEHGYLWRMNTYWSYAERDGGLYVQIEAVSLTRSIPRGIGWAIQPYVESIPRESLEFTLRSACNALRR
;
A
#
# COMPACT_ATOMS: atom_id res chain seq x y z
N MET A 1 4.88 -41.91 -22.05
CA MET A 1 5.44 -41.28 -20.83
C MET A 1 6.58 -40.26 -21.04
N LYS A 2 7.30 -40.25 -22.16
CA LYS A 2 8.44 -39.31 -22.40
C LYS A 2 8.06 -37.84 -22.73
N LYS A 3 6.85 -37.54 -23.20
CA LYS A 3 6.46 -36.16 -23.59
C LYS A 3 6.10 -35.24 -22.41
N ARG A 4 5.74 -35.76 -21.23
CA ARG A 4 5.39 -34.94 -20.06
C ARG A 4 6.61 -34.44 -19.26
N LEU A 5 7.73 -35.16 -19.31
CA LEU A 5 8.97 -34.73 -18.61
C LEU A 5 9.65 -33.52 -19.28
N ILE A 6 9.54 -33.40 -20.61
CA ILE A 6 10.17 -32.31 -21.36
C ILE A 6 9.47 -30.97 -21.13
N ALA A 7 8.14 -30.97 -20.89
CA ALA A 7 7.37 -29.75 -20.64
C ALA A 7 7.64 -29.16 -19.23
N HIS A 8 7.92 -30.01 -18.23
CA HIS A 8 8.28 -29.55 -16.88
C HIS A 8 9.70 -28.97 -16.81
N SER A 9 10.65 -29.58 -17.54
CA SER A 9 12.03 -29.09 -17.64
C SER A 9 12.10 -27.69 -18.27
N ARG A 10 11.31 -27.42 -19.31
CA ARG A 10 11.29 -26.08 -19.97
C ARG A 10 10.72 -24.98 -19.07
N LYS A 11 9.74 -25.29 -18.21
CA LYS A 11 9.17 -24.32 -17.24
C LYS A 11 10.15 -24.00 -16.11
N ILE A 12 10.90 -25.00 -15.64
CA ILE A 12 11.92 -24.81 -14.60
C ILE A 12 13.10 -23.99 -15.14
N PHE A 13 13.53 -24.25 -16.37
CA PHE A 13 14.59 -23.46 -17.02
C PHE A 13 14.17 -21.98 -17.27
N ALA A 14 12.91 -21.73 -17.61
CA ALA A 14 12.40 -20.36 -17.80
C ALA A 14 12.34 -19.60 -16.47
N ILE A 15 11.98 -20.27 -15.37
CA ILE A 15 11.93 -19.68 -14.03
C ILE A 15 13.34 -19.44 -13.48
N CYS A 16 14.27 -20.39 -13.65
CA CYS A 16 15.69 -20.18 -13.30
C CYS A 16 16.36 -19.10 -14.14
N GLY A 17 16.05 -19.00 -15.44
CA GLY A 17 16.54 -17.93 -16.30
C GLY A 17 16.02 -16.55 -15.89
N LEU A 18 14.78 -16.45 -15.39
CA LEU A 18 14.18 -15.21 -14.88
C LEU A 18 14.84 -14.78 -13.56
N LEU A 19 15.14 -15.73 -12.67
CA LEU A 19 15.86 -15.45 -11.41
C LEU A 19 17.30 -15.02 -11.66
N LEU A 20 18.00 -15.59 -12.65
CA LEU A 20 19.36 -15.17 -13.03
C LEU A 20 19.39 -13.79 -13.69
N LEU A 21 18.34 -13.38 -14.42
CA LEU A 21 18.22 -12.04 -14.98
C LEU A 21 17.93 -10.98 -13.89
N LEU A 22 17.27 -11.35 -12.80
CA LEU A 22 17.11 -10.50 -11.61
C LEU A 22 18.43 -10.31 -10.86
N ASP A 23 19.30 -11.31 -10.83
CA ASP A 23 20.64 -11.21 -10.22
C ASP A 23 21.64 -10.38 -11.06
N ALA A 24 21.54 -10.41 -12.39
CA ALA A 24 22.40 -9.59 -13.26
C ALA A 24 22.10 -8.08 -13.15
N SER A 25 20.96 -7.69 -12.59
CA SER A 25 20.60 -6.29 -12.33
C SER A 25 21.13 -5.73 -11.01
N ARG A 26 21.89 -6.49 -10.22
CA ARG A 26 22.53 -6.06 -8.95
C ARG A 26 23.49 -4.86 -9.10
N PHE A 27 23.87 -4.51 -10.30
CA PHE A 27 24.89 -3.45 -10.52
C PHE A 27 24.33 -2.05 -10.75
N LEU A 28 23.02 -1.78 -10.70
CA LEU A 28 22.48 -0.47 -11.04
C LEU A 28 21.35 -0.03 -10.11
N MET A 29 21.72 0.60 -9.00
CA MET A 29 20.93 1.53 -8.18
C MET A 29 19.85 0.89 -7.30
N GLY A 30 20.20 0.54 -6.07
CA GLY A 30 19.25 0.23 -4.99
C GLY A 30 18.44 1.45 -4.53
N GLU A 31 18.90 2.67 -4.79
CA GLU A 31 18.25 3.91 -4.36
C GLU A 31 17.48 4.61 -5.48
N PRO A 32 16.35 5.29 -5.13
CA PRO A 32 15.66 6.15 -6.07
C PRO A 32 16.51 7.40 -6.38
N THR A 33 16.42 7.90 -7.61
CA THR A 33 17.10 9.14 -7.98
C THR A 33 16.51 10.34 -7.22
N PRO A 34 17.29 11.42 -6.98
CA PRO A 34 16.75 12.66 -6.39
C PRO A 34 15.55 13.21 -7.17
N ALA A 35 15.56 13.08 -8.50
CA ALA A 35 14.45 13.50 -9.36
C ALA A 35 13.18 12.67 -9.09
N ALA A 36 13.30 11.33 -8.92
CA ALA A 36 12.17 10.47 -8.59
C ALA A 36 11.59 10.80 -7.20
N ILE A 37 12.43 11.06 -6.20
CA ILE A 37 11.99 11.50 -4.87
C ILE A 37 11.30 12.86 -4.94
N SER A 38 11.86 13.82 -5.67
CA SER A 38 11.26 15.14 -5.85
C SER A 38 9.87 15.05 -6.49
N ALA A 39 9.75 14.23 -7.52
CA ALA A 39 8.47 14.00 -8.20
C ALA A 39 7.44 13.33 -7.28
N PHE A 40 7.82 12.30 -6.52
CA PHE A 40 6.96 11.67 -5.52
C PHE A 40 6.47 12.68 -4.47
N ASN A 41 7.38 13.49 -3.93
CA ASN A 41 7.05 14.50 -2.93
C ASN A 41 6.10 15.57 -3.50
N SER A 42 6.34 16.02 -4.73
CA SER A 42 5.47 17.01 -5.40
C SER A 42 4.08 16.43 -5.66
N TYR A 43 3.99 15.20 -6.13
CA TYR A 43 2.72 14.51 -6.34
C TYR A 43 1.95 14.32 -5.02
N SER A 44 2.64 13.84 -3.98
CA SER A 44 2.06 13.65 -2.65
C SER A 44 1.50 14.95 -2.07
N LYS A 45 2.18 16.09 -2.26
CA LYS A 45 1.67 17.42 -1.85
C LYS A 45 0.37 17.78 -2.55
N VAL A 46 0.23 17.49 -3.85
CA VAL A 46 -1.02 17.73 -4.59
C VAL A 46 -2.15 16.88 -4.03
N VAL A 47 -1.89 15.59 -3.77
CA VAL A 47 -2.87 14.69 -3.15
C VAL A 47 -3.28 15.19 -1.77
N GLU A 48 -2.33 15.54 -0.91
CA GLU A 48 -2.58 16.05 0.44
C GLU A 48 -3.34 17.37 0.43
N SER A 49 -3.03 18.29 -0.50
CA SER A 49 -3.76 19.55 -0.64
C SER A 49 -5.22 19.32 -1.03
N ARG A 50 -5.49 18.37 -1.94
CA ARG A 50 -6.84 17.99 -2.32
C ARG A 50 -7.60 17.36 -1.15
N LEU A 51 -6.97 16.43 -0.43
CA LEU A 51 -7.55 15.79 0.75
C LEU A 51 -7.83 16.81 1.86
N ALA A 52 -6.90 17.74 2.13
CA ALA A 52 -7.10 18.78 3.11
C ALA A 52 -8.29 19.71 2.74
N GLN A 53 -8.51 19.99 1.46
CA GLN A 53 -9.69 20.72 1.01
C GLN A 53 -10.97 19.89 1.18
N GLN A 54 -10.94 18.60 0.82
CA GLN A 54 -12.05 17.66 0.95
C GLN A 54 -12.49 17.53 2.41
N HIS A 55 -11.54 17.43 3.36
CA HIS A 55 -11.82 17.26 4.78
C HIS A 55 -12.34 18.54 5.49
N ARG A 56 -12.38 19.68 4.81
CA ARG A 56 -13.00 20.91 5.37
C ARG A 56 -14.53 20.88 5.32
N SER A 57 -15.11 19.98 4.55
CA SER A 57 -16.56 19.86 4.42
C SER A 57 -17.00 18.44 4.76
N PRO A 58 -18.04 18.28 5.58
CA PRO A 58 -18.58 16.94 5.85
C PRO A 58 -19.24 16.30 4.62
N ASN A 59 -19.55 17.08 3.57
CA ASN A 59 -20.20 16.58 2.36
C ASN A 59 -19.65 17.27 1.09
N PRO A 60 -18.93 16.53 0.21
CA PRO A 60 -18.51 15.13 0.37
C PRO A 60 -17.20 15.03 1.17
N PHE A 61 -17.19 14.24 2.25
CA PHE A 61 -15.97 13.95 3.04
C PHE A 61 -15.12 12.85 2.40
N LEU A 62 -15.74 11.93 1.68
CA LEU A 62 -15.08 10.88 0.90
C LEU A 62 -15.19 11.20 -0.59
N ALA A 63 -14.13 10.88 -1.34
CA ALA A 63 -14.18 11.02 -2.79
C ALA A 63 -15.11 9.95 -3.38
N ALA A 64 -16.06 10.36 -4.21
CA ALA A 64 -16.90 9.45 -4.98
C ALA A 64 -16.25 9.10 -6.32
N THR A 65 -16.57 7.92 -6.86
CA THR A 65 -16.30 7.62 -8.27
C THR A 65 -17.13 8.53 -9.16
N ALA A 66 -16.51 9.15 -10.13
CA ALA A 66 -17.16 10.20 -10.94
C ALA A 66 -18.38 9.73 -11.75
N SER A 67 -18.53 8.41 -11.97
CA SER A 67 -19.50 7.85 -12.93
C SER A 67 -20.88 7.52 -12.35
N ASP A 68 -20.99 7.09 -11.10
CA ASP A 68 -22.29 6.73 -10.47
C ASP A 68 -22.20 6.68 -8.93
N PRO A 69 -22.28 7.82 -8.23
CA PRO A 69 -22.14 7.85 -6.76
C PRO A 69 -23.22 7.04 -6.02
N LYS A 70 -24.46 7.03 -6.51
CA LYS A 70 -25.56 6.30 -5.85
C LYS A 70 -25.44 4.79 -6.02
N GLY A 71 -25.06 4.34 -7.20
CA GLY A 71 -24.76 2.93 -7.46
C GLY A 71 -23.54 2.45 -6.69
N GLU A 72 -22.54 3.29 -6.53
CA GLU A 72 -21.36 3.02 -5.71
C GLU A 72 -21.72 2.75 -4.24
N GLU A 73 -22.50 3.62 -3.61
CA GLU A 73 -22.93 3.42 -2.22
C GLU A 73 -23.76 2.15 -2.03
N ALA A 74 -24.65 1.84 -2.98
CA ALA A 74 -25.42 0.60 -2.95
C ALA A 74 -24.53 -0.65 -3.02
N ARG A 75 -23.46 -0.62 -3.83
CA ARG A 75 -22.47 -1.70 -3.95
C ARG A 75 -21.66 -1.85 -2.66
N LEU A 76 -21.18 -0.76 -2.10
CA LEU A 76 -20.43 -0.74 -0.84
C LEU A 76 -21.27 -1.32 0.31
N ARG A 77 -22.56 -0.94 0.41
CA ARG A 77 -23.46 -1.49 1.44
C ARG A 77 -23.77 -2.98 1.26
N ARG A 78 -23.66 -3.53 0.06
CA ARG A 78 -23.70 -4.98 -0.18
C ARG A 78 -22.38 -5.71 0.15
N GLY A 79 -21.36 -4.99 0.64
CA GLY A 79 -20.05 -5.54 1.01
C GLY A 79 -19.05 -5.63 -0.14
N GLU A 80 -19.35 -5.01 -1.29
CA GLU A 80 -18.36 -4.88 -2.36
C GLU A 80 -17.27 -3.88 -1.97
N LEU A 81 -16.05 -4.13 -2.42
CA LEU A 81 -14.96 -3.15 -2.35
C LEU A 81 -14.87 -2.43 -3.70
N ILE A 82 -14.66 -1.12 -3.65
CA ILE A 82 -14.41 -0.34 -4.85
C ILE A 82 -12.95 0.07 -4.83
N ILE A 83 -12.17 -0.39 -5.80
CA ILE A 83 -10.73 -0.15 -5.88
C ILE A 83 -10.43 0.42 -7.27
N GLU A 84 -9.77 1.58 -7.29
CA GLU A 84 -9.47 2.36 -8.48
C GLU A 84 -7.99 2.69 -8.56
N LYS A 85 -7.44 2.63 -9.76
CA LYS A 85 -6.13 3.20 -10.07
C LYS A 85 -6.32 4.66 -10.48
N LEU A 86 -5.68 5.57 -9.77
CA LEU A 86 -5.81 7.02 -10.00
C LEU A 86 -4.69 7.59 -10.88
N THR A 87 -3.58 6.86 -11.08
CA THR A 87 -2.56 7.19 -12.07
C THR A 87 -2.88 6.53 -13.40
N SER A 88 -2.67 7.24 -14.52
CA SER A 88 -2.72 6.62 -15.85
C SER A 88 -1.49 5.73 -16.08
N SER A 89 -1.62 4.73 -16.94
CA SER A 89 -0.51 3.81 -17.28
C SER A 89 0.65 4.49 -18.03
N THR A 90 0.45 5.73 -18.49
CA THR A 90 1.46 6.56 -19.13
C THR A 90 2.19 7.46 -18.14
N ASP A 91 1.73 7.52 -16.88
CA ASP A 91 2.31 8.39 -15.90
C ASP A 91 3.57 7.78 -15.32
N VAL A 92 4.65 8.29 -15.86
CA VAL A 92 5.82 8.69 -15.13
C VAL A 92 6.88 7.62 -14.97
N ASP A 93 7.58 7.36 -16.05
CA ASP A 93 8.96 6.87 -15.96
C ASP A 93 9.87 8.03 -15.46
N TYR A 94 9.78 8.34 -14.15
CA TYR A 94 10.70 9.27 -13.50
C TYR A 94 12.06 8.61 -13.33
N SER A 95 12.90 8.66 -14.35
CA SER A 95 14.31 8.25 -14.19
C SER A 95 14.45 6.87 -13.52
N ARG A 96 13.82 5.84 -14.08
CA ARG A 96 13.82 4.44 -13.59
C ARG A 96 12.95 4.18 -12.35
N ALA A 97 11.96 5.01 -12.08
CA ALA A 97 10.99 4.83 -11.02
C ALA A 97 9.56 4.80 -11.58
N LEU A 98 8.66 4.10 -10.90
CA LEU A 98 7.23 4.10 -11.17
C LEU A 98 6.50 4.67 -9.96
N LEU A 99 5.60 5.62 -10.22
CA LEU A 99 4.70 6.16 -9.23
C LEU A 99 3.33 5.49 -9.39
N HIS A 100 2.79 4.99 -8.30
CA HIS A 100 1.48 4.39 -8.27
C HIS A 100 0.58 5.18 -7.33
N HIS A 101 -0.66 5.42 -7.74
CA HIS A 101 -1.68 5.99 -6.88
C HIS A 101 -2.96 5.18 -7.03
N TRP A 102 -3.40 4.60 -5.93
CA TRP A 102 -4.61 3.79 -5.86
C TRP A 102 -5.52 4.28 -4.75
N ARG A 103 -6.82 4.12 -4.93
CA ARG A 103 -7.84 4.38 -3.94
C ARG A 103 -8.72 3.16 -3.77
N GLY A 104 -9.06 2.86 -2.52
CA GLY A 104 -9.99 1.81 -2.17
C GLY A 104 -11.02 2.30 -1.18
N THR A 105 -12.28 1.87 -1.34
CA THR A 105 -13.40 2.22 -0.47
C THR A 105 -14.15 0.98 -0.04
N ALA A 106 -14.55 0.94 1.23
CA ALA A 106 -15.34 -0.13 1.84
C ALA A 106 -16.42 0.45 2.76
N PHE A 107 -17.42 -0.37 3.08
CA PHE A 107 -18.43 -0.09 4.10
C PHE A 107 -18.40 -1.16 5.19
N ALA A 108 -18.33 -0.75 6.44
CA ALA A 108 -18.41 -1.59 7.62
C ALA A 108 -19.75 -1.36 8.34
N PRO A 109 -20.74 -2.25 8.16
CA PRO A 109 -22.05 -2.08 8.78
C PRO A 109 -21.94 -2.13 10.31
N GLY A 110 -22.64 -1.21 11.00
CA GLY A 110 -22.67 -1.09 12.46
C GLY A 110 -21.42 -0.48 13.11
N ALA A 111 -20.33 -0.30 12.36
CA ALA A 111 -19.10 0.28 12.88
C ALA A 111 -19.24 1.79 13.09
N LYS A 112 -18.49 2.31 14.08
CA LYS A 112 -18.46 3.71 14.47
C LYS A 112 -17.16 4.39 14.07
N ALA A 113 -17.19 5.71 13.90
CA ALA A 113 -16.01 6.52 13.61
C ALA A 113 -14.95 6.39 14.71
N GLU A 114 -15.37 6.38 15.98
CA GLU A 114 -14.48 6.21 17.14
C GLU A 114 -13.76 4.86 17.17
N ASP A 115 -14.42 3.76 16.73
CA ASP A 115 -13.81 2.43 16.69
C ASP A 115 -12.70 2.37 15.65
N PHE A 116 -12.92 3.01 14.51
CA PHE A 116 -11.89 3.10 13.48
C PHE A 116 -10.74 4.02 13.90
N ALA A 117 -11.04 5.15 14.53
CA ALA A 117 -10.01 6.04 15.06
C ALA A 117 -9.13 5.32 16.10
N ARG A 118 -9.74 4.49 16.97
CA ARG A 118 -9.04 3.66 17.95
C ARG A 118 -8.16 2.60 17.24
N LEU A 119 -8.72 1.88 16.27
CA LEU A 119 -7.98 0.89 15.48
C LEU A 119 -6.74 1.51 14.82
N MET A 120 -6.87 2.70 14.22
CA MET A 120 -5.74 3.36 13.55
C MET A 120 -4.66 3.83 14.52
N ARG A 121 -5.00 4.14 15.77
CA ARG A 121 -4.04 4.56 16.80
C ARG A 121 -3.41 3.38 17.55
N ASP A 122 -4.05 2.22 17.58
CA ASP A 122 -3.50 1.02 18.22
C ASP A 122 -2.57 0.25 17.27
N PHE A 123 -1.48 0.90 16.90
CA PHE A 123 -0.52 0.38 15.93
C PHE A 123 0.15 -0.93 16.40
N ASN A 124 0.31 -1.10 17.71
CA ASN A 124 0.91 -2.32 18.27
C ASN A 124 0.05 -3.58 18.02
N SER A 125 -1.25 -3.42 17.84
CA SER A 125 -2.19 -4.53 17.57
C SER A 125 -2.31 -4.85 16.07
N TYR A 126 -1.64 -4.13 15.18
CA TYR A 126 -1.72 -4.38 13.71
C TYR A 126 -1.39 -5.82 13.30
N PRO A 127 -0.41 -6.52 13.90
CA PRO A 127 -0.19 -7.94 13.57
C PRO A 127 -1.40 -8.84 13.83
N GLN A 128 -2.30 -8.47 14.75
CA GLN A 128 -3.52 -9.24 15.05
C GLN A 128 -4.63 -8.96 14.03
N HIS A 129 -4.69 -7.74 13.51
CA HIS A 129 -5.74 -7.30 12.59
C HIS A 129 -5.36 -7.46 11.12
N PHE A 130 -4.08 -7.30 10.79
CA PHE A 130 -3.55 -7.30 9.42
C PHE A 130 -2.63 -8.51 9.15
N SER A 131 -2.79 -9.61 9.89
CA SER A 131 -2.14 -10.89 9.56
C SER A 131 -2.71 -11.44 8.26
N PRO A 132 -1.90 -12.08 7.40
CA PRO A 132 -0.48 -12.41 7.54
C PRO A 132 0.49 -11.39 6.93
N GLN A 133 0.01 -10.22 6.49
CA GLN A 133 0.87 -9.23 5.83
C GLN A 133 1.69 -8.42 6.84
N VAL A 134 1.10 -8.02 7.97
CA VAL A 134 1.84 -7.36 9.04
C VAL A 134 2.37 -8.40 10.01
N LEU A 135 3.70 -8.53 10.07
CA LEU A 135 4.38 -9.50 10.94
C LEU A 135 4.63 -8.93 12.33
N GLN A 136 5.03 -7.67 12.39
CA GLN A 136 5.32 -6.93 13.61
C GLN A 136 4.94 -5.46 13.41
N ALA A 137 4.54 -4.79 14.48
CA ALA A 137 4.29 -3.36 14.46
C ALA A 137 4.58 -2.77 15.84
N LYS A 138 5.04 -1.52 15.88
CA LYS A 138 5.39 -0.82 17.11
C LYS A 138 5.17 0.66 16.97
N THR A 139 4.47 1.27 17.91
CA THR A 139 4.50 2.71 18.15
C THR A 139 5.85 3.08 18.73
N LEU A 140 6.57 3.98 18.08
CA LEU A 140 7.87 4.48 18.55
C LEU A 140 7.71 5.69 19.45
N THR A 141 6.90 6.66 19.01
CA THR A 141 6.50 7.85 19.77
C THR A 141 5.06 8.20 19.49
N GLN A 142 4.39 8.79 20.46
CA GLN A 142 3.05 9.37 20.28
C GLN A 142 2.93 10.63 21.12
N ASP A 143 2.52 11.72 20.46
CA ASP A 143 2.25 13.01 21.09
C ASP A 143 0.98 13.60 20.46
N GLY A 144 -0.12 13.56 21.19
CA GLY A 144 -1.44 13.98 20.74
C GLY A 144 -1.88 13.26 19.46
N ASP A 145 -1.99 14.03 18.37
CA ASP A 145 -2.38 13.53 17.06
C ASP A 145 -1.19 13.15 16.15
N HIS A 146 0.02 13.17 16.71
CA HIS A 146 1.23 12.76 16.03
C HIS A 146 1.74 11.42 16.55
N MET A 147 2.14 10.52 15.63
CA MET A 147 2.71 9.23 15.96
C MET A 147 3.86 8.92 15.02
N GLN A 148 4.96 8.42 15.57
CA GLN A 148 5.96 7.70 14.80
C GLN A 148 5.82 6.21 15.05
N ALA A 149 5.85 5.43 14.00
CA ALA A 149 5.62 3.99 14.07
C ALA A 149 6.59 3.23 13.17
N TRP A 150 6.86 2.00 13.54
CA TRP A 150 7.61 1.04 12.75
C TRP A 150 6.77 -0.20 12.53
N MET A 151 6.86 -0.79 11.33
CA MET A 151 6.14 -2.00 10.97
C MET A 151 6.98 -2.87 10.06
N ARG A 152 6.98 -4.19 10.33
CA ARG A 152 7.50 -5.22 9.43
C ARG A 152 6.36 -5.81 8.63
N VAL A 153 6.46 -5.69 7.32
CA VAL A 153 5.44 -6.19 6.39
C VAL A 153 6.01 -7.29 5.50
N ARG A 154 5.15 -8.22 5.13
CA ARG A 154 5.44 -9.29 4.19
C ARG A 154 4.46 -9.24 3.02
N GLN A 155 5.00 -9.10 1.84
CA GLN A 155 4.25 -9.24 0.58
C GLN A 155 4.60 -10.58 -0.06
N ARG A 156 3.58 -11.35 -0.39
CA ARG A 156 3.76 -12.70 -0.96
C ARG A 156 2.98 -12.82 -2.27
N HIS A 157 3.73 -12.83 -3.37
CA HIS A 157 3.22 -13.08 -4.71
C HIS A 157 4.06 -14.18 -5.38
N VAL A 158 4.71 -13.88 -6.52
CA VAL A 158 5.67 -14.80 -7.16
C VAL A 158 6.89 -15.03 -6.28
N ILE A 159 7.33 -13.97 -5.61
CA ILE A 159 8.37 -13.98 -4.58
C ILE A 159 7.79 -13.47 -3.27
N THR A 160 8.47 -13.77 -2.17
CA THR A 160 8.16 -13.18 -0.87
C THR A 160 9.16 -12.07 -0.59
N VAL A 161 8.65 -10.87 -0.31
CA VAL A 161 9.45 -9.71 0.10
C VAL A 161 9.05 -9.33 1.51
N VAL A 162 10.02 -9.15 2.38
CA VAL A 162 9.83 -8.61 3.74
C VAL A 162 10.50 -7.25 3.81
N MET A 163 9.81 -6.29 4.40
CA MET A 163 10.28 -4.90 4.50
C MET A 163 10.04 -4.36 5.90
N ASP A 164 11.01 -3.63 6.41
CA ASP A 164 10.88 -2.77 7.58
C ASP A 164 10.50 -1.37 7.13
N THR A 165 9.45 -0.83 7.71
CA THR A 165 8.88 0.47 7.31
C THR A 165 8.73 1.37 8.53
N ASN A 166 9.23 2.61 8.42
CA ASN A 166 9.03 3.64 9.42
C ASN A 166 8.07 4.69 8.87
N TYR A 167 7.17 5.15 9.70
CA TYR A 167 6.16 6.12 9.34
C TYR A 167 6.10 7.29 10.32
N ASP A 168 5.82 8.45 9.76
CA ASP A 168 5.32 9.63 10.44
C ASP A 168 3.83 9.73 10.15
N ILE A 169 3.01 9.73 11.21
CA ILE A 169 1.55 9.61 11.11
C ILE A 169 0.91 10.81 11.82
N THR A 170 -0.03 11.44 11.13
CA THR A 170 -0.87 12.49 11.69
C THR A 170 -2.33 12.06 11.63
N PHE A 171 -3.04 12.18 12.72
CA PHE A 171 -4.48 11.96 12.81
C PHE A 171 -5.22 13.29 12.81
N GLY A 172 -6.42 13.30 12.25
CA GLY A 172 -7.30 14.45 12.29
C GLY A 172 -8.76 14.02 12.40
N GLN A 173 -9.55 14.86 13.05
CA GLN A 173 -10.97 14.67 13.22
C GLN A 173 -11.67 15.97 12.85
N SER A 174 -12.63 15.92 11.94
CA SER A 174 -13.40 17.09 11.53
C SER A 174 -14.63 17.28 12.42
N ASP A 175 -15.24 16.18 12.86
CA ASP A 175 -16.33 16.11 13.81
C ASP A 175 -16.43 14.69 14.41
N MET A 176 -17.50 14.39 15.14
CA MET A 176 -17.68 13.07 15.80
C MET A 176 -17.84 11.92 14.80
N GLN A 177 -18.25 12.20 13.56
CA GLN A 177 -18.55 11.19 12.53
C GLN A 177 -17.48 11.12 11.44
N HIS A 178 -16.59 12.12 11.34
CA HIS A 178 -15.62 12.24 10.26
C HIS A 178 -14.21 12.41 10.78
N GLY A 179 -13.30 11.61 10.26
CA GLY A 179 -11.89 11.74 10.59
C GLY A 179 -10.99 11.18 9.49
N TYR A 180 -9.70 11.38 9.67
CA TYR A 180 -8.68 10.96 8.70
C TYR A 180 -7.34 10.67 9.38
N SER A 181 -6.46 9.96 8.67
CA SER A 181 -5.05 9.89 9.02
C SER A 181 -4.17 10.04 7.78
N ILE A 182 -3.01 10.63 7.98
CA ILE A 182 -1.97 10.82 6.97
C ILE A 182 -0.73 10.10 7.46
N SER A 183 -0.30 9.07 6.74
CA SER A 183 0.87 8.26 7.06
C SER A 183 1.92 8.43 5.97
N ARG A 184 3.10 8.95 6.31
CA ARG A 184 4.20 9.15 5.37
C ARG A 184 5.36 8.24 5.73
N SER A 185 5.82 7.44 4.79
CA SER A 185 7.03 6.64 5.02
C SER A 185 8.25 7.55 5.16
N THR A 186 8.98 7.38 6.24
CA THR A 186 10.27 8.06 6.46
C THR A 186 11.43 7.17 6.05
N ARG A 187 11.27 5.85 6.18
CA ARG A 187 12.22 4.83 5.72
C ARG A 187 11.45 3.57 5.34
N ILE A 188 11.87 2.94 4.26
CA ILE A 188 11.49 1.57 3.89
C ILE A 188 12.80 0.86 3.57
N ALA A 189 13.00 -0.34 4.10
CA ALA A 189 14.20 -1.15 3.88
C ALA A 189 13.82 -2.62 3.72
N GLU A 190 14.40 -3.28 2.73
CA GLU A 190 14.19 -4.72 2.48
C GLU A 190 14.93 -5.55 3.53
N VAL A 191 14.35 -6.67 3.93
CA VAL A 191 14.92 -7.63 4.89
C VAL A 191 15.27 -8.91 4.16
N ASP A 192 16.56 -9.22 4.12
CA ASP A 192 17.08 -10.46 3.55
C ASP A 192 16.99 -11.59 4.56
N ALA A 193 16.80 -12.82 4.06
CA ALA A 193 16.73 -14.05 4.86
C ALA A 193 15.78 -13.96 6.07
N ALA A 194 14.68 -13.22 5.95
CA ALA A 194 13.73 -12.92 7.02
C ALA A 194 13.24 -14.21 7.71
N GLY A 195 13.27 -14.22 9.06
CA GLY A 195 12.88 -15.36 9.89
C GLY A 195 13.95 -16.46 10.05
N THR A 196 15.17 -16.22 9.57
CA THR A 196 16.32 -17.12 9.74
C THR A 196 17.41 -16.50 10.63
N SER A 197 18.40 -17.32 11.03
CA SER A 197 19.56 -16.80 11.75
C SER A 197 20.47 -15.86 10.94
N ALA A 198 20.29 -15.80 9.62
CA ALA A 198 21.01 -14.91 8.71
C ALA A 198 20.22 -13.64 8.37
N GLU A 199 19.10 -13.40 9.05
CA GLU A 199 18.27 -12.22 8.83
C GLU A 199 19.05 -10.93 8.98
N ARG A 200 18.95 -10.05 7.99
CA ARG A 200 19.50 -8.70 8.04
C ARG A 200 18.70 -7.71 7.21
N THR A 201 18.67 -6.47 7.64
CA THR A 201 18.16 -5.37 6.83
C THR A 201 19.20 -5.02 5.77
N LEU A 202 18.77 -4.90 4.51
CA LEU A 202 19.63 -4.50 3.40
C LEU A 202 20.04 -3.03 3.53
N SER A 203 21.26 -2.72 3.11
CA SER A 203 21.65 -1.34 2.86
C SER A 203 20.96 -0.82 1.60
N ALA A 204 20.84 0.51 1.48
CA ALA A 204 20.14 1.12 0.35
C ALA A 204 20.74 0.73 -1.02
N SER A 205 22.04 0.47 -1.09
CA SER A 205 22.70 0.00 -2.33
C SER A 205 22.44 -1.47 -2.66
N GLU A 206 21.99 -2.28 -1.70
CA GLU A 206 21.71 -3.71 -1.87
C GLU A 206 20.22 -3.96 -2.19
N GLU A 207 19.33 -2.96 -1.94
CA GLU A 207 17.90 -3.10 -2.15
C GLU A 207 17.54 -3.32 -3.64
N HIS A 208 16.47 -4.08 -3.86
CA HIS A 208 15.97 -4.37 -5.22
C HIS A 208 15.04 -3.27 -5.74
N GLY A 209 14.56 -2.38 -4.84
CA GLY A 209 13.65 -1.29 -5.17
C GLY A 209 12.19 -1.74 -5.34
N TYR A 210 11.78 -2.79 -4.63
CA TYR A 210 10.39 -3.23 -4.62
C TYR A 210 9.45 -2.15 -4.10
N LEU A 211 9.89 -1.39 -3.11
CA LEU A 211 9.17 -0.23 -2.59
C LEU A 211 10.14 0.75 -1.94
N TRP A 212 10.23 1.98 -2.44
CA TRP A 212 11.11 3.00 -1.89
C TRP A 212 10.38 3.99 -0.98
N ARG A 213 9.13 4.33 -1.34
CA ARG A 213 8.27 5.27 -0.58
C ARG A 213 6.83 4.80 -0.65
N MET A 214 6.09 5.03 0.43
CA MET A 214 4.65 4.83 0.47
C MET A 214 4.00 5.80 1.45
N ASN A 215 3.08 6.63 0.95
CA ASN A 215 2.20 7.44 1.76
C ASN A 215 0.79 6.85 1.68
N THR A 216 0.12 6.76 2.81
CA THR A 216 -1.26 6.31 2.88
C THR A 216 -2.13 7.35 3.58
N TYR A 217 -3.32 7.52 3.06
CA TYR A 217 -4.28 8.52 3.49
C TYR A 217 -5.60 7.83 3.74
N TRP A 218 -5.99 7.71 5.02
CA TRP A 218 -7.29 7.22 5.38
C TRP A 218 -8.26 8.37 5.57
N SER A 219 -9.49 8.19 5.11
CA SER A 219 -10.64 9.04 5.38
C SER A 219 -11.81 8.15 5.76
N TYR A 220 -12.59 8.54 6.73
CA TYR A 220 -13.74 7.77 7.18
C TYR A 220 -14.92 8.66 7.55
N ALA A 221 -16.14 8.15 7.28
CA ALA A 221 -17.39 8.86 7.53
C ALA A 221 -18.45 7.89 8.06
N GLU A 222 -18.97 8.18 9.27
CA GLU A 222 -20.06 7.40 9.88
C GLU A 222 -21.40 7.92 9.37
N ARG A 223 -22.12 7.09 8.63
CA ARG A 223 -23.47 7.36 8.16
C ARG A 223 -24.16 6.08 7.68
N ASP A 224 -25.44 6.12 7.45
CA ASP A 224 -26.24 5.00 6.91
C ASP A 224 -26.18 3.71 7.76
N GLY A 225 -26.04 3.86 9.09
CA GLY A 225 -25.96 2.72 10.01
C GLY A 225 -24.64 1.96 9.98
N GLY A 226 -23.54 2.61 9.59
CA GLY A 226 -22.20 2.04 9.59
C GLY A 226 -21.14 3.06 9.24
N LEU A 227 -19.97 2.58 8.89
CA LEU A 227 -18.80 3.39 8.59
C LEU A 227 -18.32 3.14 7.16
N TYR A 228 -18.26 4.20 6.37
CA TYR A 228 -17.51 4.21 5.12
C TYR A 228 -16.05 4.51 5.41
N VAL A 229 -15.17 3.67 4.92
CA VAL A 229 -13.72 3.87 5.02
C VAL A 229 -13.11 3.93 3.64
N GLN A 230 -12.24 4.89 3.42
CA GLN A 230 -11.53 5.09 2.16
C GLN A 230 -10.04 5.22 2.44
N ILE A 231 -9.23 4.54 1.65
CA ILE A 231 -7.77 4.64 1.70
C ILE A 231 -7.25 5.07 0.33
N GLU A 232 -6.36 6.05 0.30
CA GLU A 232 -5.52 6.31 -0.85
C GLU A 232 -4.09 5.94 -0.52
N ALA A 233 -3.39 5.31 -1.47
CA ALA A 233 -1.99 4.92 -1.33
C ALA A 233 -1.19 5.45 -2.52
N VAL A 234 -0.19 6.27 -2.23
CA VAL A 234 0.79 6.75 -3.20
C VAL A 234 2.10 6.06 -2.92
N SER A 235 2.66 5.35 -3.90
CA SER A 235 3.91 4.62 -3.74
C SER A 235 4.88 4.87 -4.88
N LEU A 236 6.17 4.71 -4.58
CA LEU A 236 7.27 4.82 -5.51
C LEU A 236 8.06 3.52 -5.48
N THR A 237 8.19 2.90 -6.65
CA THR A 237 8.90 1.62 -6.85
C THR A 237 9.92 1.77 -7.98
N ARG A 238 10.80 0.80 -8.11
CA ARG A 238 11.69 0.70 -9.26
C ARG A 238 10.89 0.44 -10.54
N SER A 239 11.31 1.04 -11.65
CA SER A 239 10.73 0.74 -12.96
C SER A 239 11.13 -0.66 -13.45
N ILE A 240 10.26 -1.26 -14.26
CA ILE A 240 10.52 -2.56 -14.88
C ILE A 240 11.60 -2.40 -15.94
N PRO A 241 12.65 -3.24 -15.95
CA PRO A 241 13.66 -3.21 -17.01
C PRO A 241 13.02 -3.39 -18.39
N ARG A 242 13.53 -2.63 -19.38
CA ARG A 242 13.09 -2.75 -20.78
C ARG A 242 13.33 -4.17 -21.29
N GLY A 243 12.35 -4.72 -22.00
CA GLY A 243 12.43 -6.06 -22.62
C GLY A 243 11.73 -7.18 -21.84
N ILE A 244 11.49 -7.03 -20.52
CA ILE A 244 10.75 -8.02 -19.72
C ILE A 244 9.41 -7.49 -19.19
N GLY A 245 9.07 -6.24 -19.52
CA GLY A 245 7.86 -5.56 -19.05
C GLY A 245 6.58 -6.35 -19.28
N TRP A 246 6.42 -6.96 -20.46
CA TRP A 246 5.25 -7.76 -20.80
C TRP A 246 5.01 -8.94 -19.87
N ALA A 247 6.06 -9.51 -19.28
CA ALA A 247 5.96 -10.64 -18.36
C ALA A 247 5.71 -10.23 -16.90
N ILE A 248 6.14 -9.03 -16.50
CA ILE A 248 6.13 -8.56 -15.11
C ILE A 248 5.01 -7.54 -14.86
N GLN A 249 4.60 -6.78 -15.88
CA GLN A 249 3.61 -5.72 -15.76
C GLN A 249 2.29 -6.15 -15.11
N PRO A 250 1.69 -7.32 -15.41
CA PRO A 250 0.48 -7.76 -14.75
C PRO A 250 0.63 -7.88 -13.22
N TYR A 251 1.81 -8.28 -12.74
CA TYR A 251 2.10 -8.41 -11.31
C TYR A 251 2.29 -7.03 -10.64
N VAL A 252 2.97 -6.11 -11.30
CA VAL A 252 3.18 -4.75 -10.79
C VAL A 252 1.86 -3.99 -10.66
N GLU A 253 0.88 -4.29 -11.49
CA GLU A 253 -0.45 -3.71 -11.41
C GLU A 253 -1.36 -4.42 -10.42
N SER A 254 -1.25 -5.75 -10.25
CA SER A 254 -2.09 -6.51 -9.32
C SER A 254 -1.70 -6.29 -7.84
N ILE A 255 -0.39 -6.17 -7.55
CA ILE A 255 0.12 -6.08 -6.18
C ILE A 255 -0.49 -4.90 -5.38
N PRO A 256 -0.51 -3.65 -5.87
CA PRO A 256 -1.12 -2.55 -5.14
C PRO A 256 -2.63 -2.76 -4.90
N ARG A 257 -3.34 -3.28 -5.90
CA ARG A 257 -4.77 -3.57 -5.80
C ARG A 257 -5.05 -4.62 -4.74
N GLU A 258 -4.35 -5.75 -4.77
CA GLU A 258 -4.53 -6.86 -3.82
C GLU A 258 -4.15 -6.44 -2.40
N SER A 259 -3.11 -5.60 -2.25
CA SER A 259 -2.72 -5.04 -0.96
C SER A 259 -3.81 -4.13 -0.38
N LEU A 260 -4.42 -3.26 -1.19
CA LEU A 260 -5.55 -2.43 -0.77
C LEU A 260 -6.78 -3.27 -0.42
N GLU A 261 -7.11 -4.28 -1.22
CA GLU A 261 -8.21 -5.19 -0.95
C GLU A 261 -8.02 -5.89 0.40
N PHE A 262 -6.84 -6.45 0.63
CA PHE A 262 -6.49 -7.07 1.91
C PHE A 262 -6.62 -6.08 3.07
N THR A 263 -6.07 -4.89 2.94
CA THR A 263 -6.06 -3.86 3.99
C THR A 263 -7.48 -3.42 4.36
N LEU A 264 -8.33 -3.15 3.37
CA LEU A 264 -9.73 -2.78 3.59
C LEU A 264 -10.54 -3.90 4.25
N ARG A 265 -10.40 -5.16 3.76
CA ARG A 265 -11.08 -6.31 4.37
C ARG A 265 -10.64 -6.52 5.80
N SER A 266 -9.34 -6.41 6.09
CA SER A 266 -8.78 -6.56 7.43
C SER A 266 -9.28 -5.47 8.38
N ALA A 267 -9.31 -4.21 7.93
CA ALA A 267 -9.84 -3.11 8.70
C ALA A 267 -11.35 -3.30 9.01
N CYS A 268 -12.16 -3.63 8.00
CA CYS A 268 -13.58 -3.90 8.21
C CYS A 268 -13.83 -5.10 9.14
N ASN A 269 -13.01 -6.14 9.07
CA ASN A 269 -13.13 -7.31 9.95
C ASN A 269 -12.73 -6.97 11.40
N ALA A 270 -11.75 -6.11 11.61
CA ALA A 270 -11.36 -5.63 12.94
C ALA A 270 -12.48 -4.82 13.62
N LEU A 271 -13.28 -4.09 12.83
CA LEU A 271 -14.42 -3.30 13.31
C LEU A 271 -15.68 -4.09 13.66
N ARG A 272 -15.76 -5.37 13.24
CA ARG A 272 -16.91 -6.24 13.51
C ARG A 272 -16.79 -7.01 14.85
N ARG A 273 -15.70 -6.83 15.55
CA ARG A 273 -15.42 -7.48 16.84
C ARG A 273 -15.74 -6.55 17.99
#